data_af9d4d419c7c6d8df1b10cc1239ca1c1
#
_entry.id   af9d4d419c7c6d8df1b10cc1239ca1c1
#
_cell.length_a   1.000
_cell.length_b   1.000
_cell.length_c   1.000
_cell.angle_alpha   90.00
_cell.angle_beta   90.00
_cell.angle_gamma   90.00
#
_symmetry.space_group_name_H-M   'P 1'
#
loop_
_entity.id
_entity.type
_entity.pdbx_description
1 polymer ?
#
loop_
_entity_poly.entity_id
_entity_poly.type
_entity_poly.pdbx_seq_one_letter_code
_entity_poly.pdbx_strand_id
1 'polypeptide(L)'
;MKLTRRHSLLSVIATALWQLLPHGARAADKYAAFNAAFARDIAIPSLKTFVATTEAQVKAAAAFKAKPDAAGLDGLHKAFGDVSDAWMAAQLLRFGPLSQEQRMDRVEYWPERRSITDKQLAGLVSAADTSKLAPDVFARASVAVQGLGALERLIYEGDNPLQHFADASPAAAYRLALVAAIADNLHRIANEALADWQALEPKLAKGDQAGLAATPVEATGQIYAGLLTTMQIIADQKIGLPLGKDINLAKPNQAEQWRAGRSLQNIALNLAAMRHAVTGNDAGSFASFLGGKDIEPRLSAAFDDCHKALAAIKQPLPEAVADDKDGRQQVEMFYVKLNLVRDILTQEMPGAIGITLGFNDLDGDGA
;
A
#
# COMPACT_ATOMS: atom_id res chain seq x y z
N MET A 1 31.38 -4.42 64.72
CA MET A 1 30.11 -4.48 63.99
C MET A 1 30.23 -5.58 62.94
N LYS A 2 29.62 -6.74 63.16
CA LYS A 2 29.76 -7.93 62.28
C LYS A 2 28.72 -7.85 61.17
N LEU A 3 29.11 -7.54 59.92
CA LEU A 3 28.27 -7.64 58.76
C LEU A 3 28.02 -9.10 58.42
N THR A 4 26.76 -9.50 58.49
CA THR A 4 26.30 -10.86 58.30
C THR A 4 26.36 -11.28 56.82
N ARG A 5 27.00 -12.46 56.61
CA ARG A 5 27.15 -13.16 55.28
C ARG A 5 25.84 -13.48 54.51
N ARG A 6 24.68 -13.04 55.02
CA ARG A 6 23.36 -13.35 54.42
C ARG A 6 22.94 -12.42 53.29
N HIS A 7 23.54 -11.24 53.12
CA HIS A 7 23.14 -10.28 52.07
C HIS A 7 23.88 -10.42 50.74
N SER A 8 25.04 -11.10 50.76
CA SER A 8 25.83 -11.37 49.55
C SER A 8 25.35 -12.57 48.72
N LEU A 9 24.58 -13.50 49.30
CA LEU A 9 24.01 -14.64 48.58
C LEU A 9 22.73 -14.33 47.80
N LEU A 10 21.94 -13.33 48.22
CA LEU A 10 20.71 -12.91 47.50
C LEU A 10 21.03 -12.10 46.27
N SER A 11 22.13 -11.35 46.24
CA SER A 11 22.53 -10.55 45.06
C SER A 11 23.11 -11.41 43.92
N VAL A 12 23.72 -12.55 44.24
CA VAL A 12 24.28 -13.49 43.25
C VAL A 12 23.18 -14.36 42.63
N ILE A 13 22.12 -14.67 43.35
CA ILE A 13 20.99 -15.45 42.84
C ILE A 13 20.13 -14.61 41.87
N ALA A 14 19.96 -13.33 42.14
CA ALA A 14 19.21 -12.46 41.24
C ALA A 14 19.89 -12.25 39.87
N THR A 15 21.23 -12.18 39.84
CA THR A 15 21.99 -12.08 38.57
C THR A 15 22.10 -13.42 37.83
N ALA A 16 22.08 -14.55 38.53
CA ALA A 16 22.12 -15.88 37.90
C ALA A 16 20.75 -16.29 37.30
N LEU A 17 19.63 -15.83 37.87
CA LEU A 17 18.30 -16.10 37.32
C LEU A 17 18.01 -15.32 36.02
N TRP A 18 18.70 -14.20 35.74
CA TRP A 18 18.58 -13.47 34.50
C TRP A 18 19.33 -14.14 33.35
N GLN A 19 20.28 -15.03 33.63
CA GLN A 19 21.00 -15.80 32.60
C GLN A 19 20.33 -17.13 32.25
N LEU A 20 19.26 -17.53 32.96
CA LEU A 20 18.56 -18.80 32.75
C LEU A 20 17.25 -18.68 31.98
N LEU A 21 16.92 -17.50 31.46
CA LEU A 21 15.83 -17.40 30.49
C LEU A 21 16.27 -18.14 29.22
N PRO A 22 15.51 -19.13 28.74
CA PRO A 22 15.86 -19.85 27.53
C PRO A 22 15.99 -18.85 26.38
N HIS A 23 16.99 -19.02 25.54
CA HIS A 23 17.27 -18.14 24.38
C HIS A 23 16.02 -17.89 23.52
N GLY A 24 15.08 -18.84 23.50
CA GLY A 24 13.76 -18.71 22.85
C GLY A 24 12.84 -17.64 23.43
N ALA A 25 12.85 -17.41 24.75
CA ALA A 25 12.00 -16.38 25.37
C ALA A 25 12.48 -14.96 25.02
N ARG A 26 13.80 -14.72 25.01
CA ARG A 26 14.37 -13.42 24.60
C ARG A 26 14.18 -13.12 23.11
N ALA A 27 14.22 -14.14 22.27
CA ALA A 27 13.92 -14.00 20.85
C ALA A 27 12.45 -13.65 20.63
N ALA A 28 11.51 -14.35 21.28
CA ALA A 28 10.08 -14.07 21.20
C ALA A 28 9.76 -12.64 21.66
N ASP A 29 10.39 -12.13 22.71
CA ASP A 29 10.22 -10.76 23.20
C ASP A 29 10.65 -9.71 22.17
N LYS A 30 11.72 -9.97 21.40
CA LYS A 30 12.19 -9.05 20.35
C LYS A 30 11.18 -8.91 19.21
N TYR A 31 10.62 -10.03 18.74
CA TYR A 31 9.59 -10.01 17.69
C TYR A 31 8.28 -9.37 18.20
N ALA A 32 7.88 -9.66 19.44
CA ALA A 32 6.71 -9.04 20.06
C ALA A 32 6.86 -7.51 20.15
N ALA A 33 8.03 -7.03 20.58
CA ALA A 33 8.32 -5.59 20.64
C ALA A 33 8.30 -4.93 19.26
N PHE A 34 8.90 -5.58 18.25
CA PHE A 34 8.87 -5.12 16.86
C PHE A 34 7.44 -5.05 16.33
N ASN A 35 6.63 -6.10 16.50
CA ASN A 35 5.25 -6.15 15.99
C ASN A 35 4.38 -5.03 16.59
N ALA A 36 4.50 -4.77 17.90
CA ALA A 36 3.82 -3.66 18.55
C ALA A 36 4.28 -2.31 17.99
N ALA A 37 5.59 -2.14 17.81
CA ALA A 37 6.17 -0.93 17.25
C ALA A 37 5.76 -0.73 15.78
N PHE A 38 5.75 -1.78 14.95
CA PHE A 38 5.29 -1.70 13.56
C PHE A 38 3.83 -1.21 13.47
N ALA A 39 2.95 -1.76 14.29
CA ALA A 39 1.56 -1.33 14.32
C ALA A 39 1.44 0.15 14.73
N ARG A 40 2.15 0.56 15.79
CA ARG A 40 2.09 1.92 16.36
C ARG A 40 2.77 2.98 15.48
N ASP A 41 3.95 2.66 14.92
CA ASP A 41 4.84 3.64 14.29
C ASP A 41 4.65 3.68 12.75
N ILE A 42 4.15 2.60 12.13
CA ILE A 42 4.02 2.48 10.67
C ILE A 42 2.56 2.28 10.25
N ALA A 43 1.89 1.20 10.71
CA ALA A 43 0.59 0.83 10.19
C ALA A 43 -0.52 1.83 10.55
N ILE A 44 -0.70 2.10 11.84
CA ILE A 44 -1.75 3.01 12.33
C ILE A 44 -1.54 4.45 11.82
N PRO A 45 -0.33 5.04 11.79
CA PRO A 45 -0.13 6.36 11.21
C PRO A 45 -0.46 6.44 9.72
N SER A 46 -0.07 5.44 8.90
CA SER A 46 -0.41 5.42 7.48
C SER A 46 -1.93 5.35 7.24
N LEU A 47 -2.64 4.53 8.02
CA LEU A 47 -4.11 4.44 7.96
C LEU A 47 -4.80 5.71 8.46
N LYS A 48 -4.28 6.39 9.50
CA LYS A 48 -4.80 7.70 9.92
C LYS A 48 -4.68 8.75 8.80
N THR A 49 -3.55 8.76 8.09
CA THR A 49 -3.38 9.62 6.92
C THR A 49 -4.38 9.26 5.83
N PHE A 50 -4.59 7.99 5.56
CA PHE A 50 -5.57 7.53 4.57
C PHE A 50 -7.00 7.92 4.96
N VAL A 51 -7.40 7.82 6.24
CA VAL A 51 -8.69 8.32 6.74
C VAL A 51 -8.84 9.82 6.53
N ALA A 52 -7.83 10.61 6.88
CA ALA A 52 -7.90 12.07 6.75
C ALA A 52 -8.01 12.52 5.29
N THR A 53 -7.27 11.88 4.38
CA THR A 53 -7.33 12.20 2.95
C THR A 53 -8.65 11.78 2.30
N THR A 54 -9.19 10.60 2.67
CA THR A 54 -10.52 10.19 2.20
C THR A 54 -11.64 11.07 2.73
N GLU A 55 -11.55 11.58 3.96
CA GLU A 55 -12.50 12.58 4.49
C GLU A 55 -12.45 13.88 3.68
N ALA A 56 -11.25 14.34 3.33
CA ALA A 56 -11.10 15.52 2.46
C ALA A 56 -11.68 15.27 1.06
N GLN A 57 -11.52 14.06 0.52
CA GLN A 57 -12.11 13.67 -0.77
C GLN A 57 -13.64 13.66 -0.74
N VAL A 58 -14.27 13.21 0.35
CA VAL A 58 -15.73 13.31 0.53
C VAL A 58 -16.20 14.77 0.44
N LYS A 59 -15.48 15.68 1.12
CA LYS A 59 -15.81 17.12 1.08
C LYS A 59 -15.64 17.71 -0.32
N ALA A 60 -14.57 17.33 -1.03
CA ALA A 60 -14.32 17.77 -2.41
C ALA A 60 -15.41 17.23 -3.39
N ALA A 61 -15.78 15.96 -3.25
CA ALA A 61 -16.85 15.35 -4.06
C ALA A 61 -18.20 16.01 -3.81
N ALA A 62 -18.54 16.34 -2.57
CA ALA A 62 -19.76 17.05 -2.21
C ALA A 62 -19.77 18.48 -2.78
N ALA A 63 -18.65 19.21 -2.71
CA ALA A 63 -18.51 20.54 -3.28
C ALA A 63 -18.65 20.51 -4.81
N PHE A 64 -17.99 19.56 -5.49
CA PHE A 64 -18.11 19.36 -6.93
C PHE A 64 -19.54 19.00 -7.35
N LYS A 65 -20.20 18.12 -6.60
CA LYS A 65 -21.61 17.76 -6.83
C LYS A 65 -22.56 18.97 -6.73
N ALA A 66 -22.31 19.85 -5.75
CA ALA A 66 -23.11 21.06 -5.56
C ALA A 66 -22.88 22.10 -6.68
N LYS A 67 -21.66 22.17 -7.21
CA LYS A 67 -21.26 23.09 -8.27
C LYS A 67 -20.25 22.42 -9.20
N PRO A 68 -20.72 21.74 -10.27
CA PRO A 68 -19.85 21.05 -11.20
C PRO A 68 -19.20 22.03 -12.18
N ASP A 69 -18.16 22.73 -11.72
CA ASP A 69 -17.35 23.66 -12.51
C ASP A 69 -15.87 23.25 -12.50
N ALA A 70 -15.03 23.99 -13.23
CA ALA A 70 -13.60 23.72 -13.35
C ALA A 70 -12.90 23.73 -11.99
N ALA A 71 -13.21 24.71 -11.13
CA ALA A 71 -12.59 24.83 -9.80
C ALA A 71 -12.99 23.64 -8.89
N GLY A 72 -14.23 23.18 -8.96
CA GLY A 72 -14.70 21.99 -8.25
C GLY A 72 -14.02 20.73 -8.74
N LEU A 73 -13.83 20.58 -10.06
CA LEU A 73 -13.11 19.44 -10.64
C LEU A 73 -11.62 19.44 -10.24
N ASP A 74 -10.96 20.61 -10.29
CA ASP A 74 -9.56 20.75 -9.83
C ASP A 74 -9.40 20.38 -8.36
N GLY A 75 -10.35 20.81 -7.52
CA GLY A 75 -10.40 20.40 -6.11
C GLY A 75 -10.54 18.88 -5.92
N LEU A 76 -11.35 18.25 -6.77
CA LEU A 76 -11.53 16.79 -6.73
C LEU A 76 -10.30 16.05 -7.27
N HIS A 77 -9.64 16.56 -8.32
CA HIS A 77 -8.36 16.02 -8.80
C HIS A 77 -7.27 16.08 -7.71
N LYS A 78 -7.18 17.20 -7.01
CA LYS A 78 -6.25 17.32 -5.88
C LYS A 78 -6.56 16.30 -4.78
N ALA A 79 -7.82 16.19 -4.37
CA ALA A 79 -8.23 15.24 -3.34
C ALA A 79 -7.99 13.78 -3.77
N PHE A 80 -8.20 13.45 -5.05
CA PHE A 80 -7.84 12.15 -5.61
C PHE A 80 -6.34 11.88 -5.48
N GLY A 81 -5.51 12.86 -5.80
CA GLY A 81 -4.06 12.76 -5.64
C GLY A 81 -3.65 12.51 -4.19
N ASP A 82 -4.20 13.27 -3.25
CA ASP A 82 -3.90 13.15 -1.81
C ASP A 82 -4.30 11.76 -1.26
N VAL A 83 -5.46 11.22 -1.70
CA VAL A 83 -5.90 9.85 -1.31
C VAL A 83 -4.99 8.80 -1.93
N SER A 84 -4.60 8.95 -3.20
CA SER A 84 -3.68 8.04 -3.87
C SER A 84 -2.32 8.01 -3.16
N ASP A 85 -1.78 9.16 -2.76
CA ASP A 85 -0.52 9.25 -2.02
C ASP A 85 -0.59 8.48 -0.70
N ALA A 86 -1.64 8.69 0.08
CA ALA A 86 -1.87 7.98 1.34
C ALA A 86 -2.06 6.46 1.14
N TRP A 87 -2.78 6.08 0.07
CA TRP A 87 -2.98 4.69 -0.28
C TRP A 87 -1.68 3.98 -0.66
N MET A 88 -0.78 4.62 -1.41
CA MET A 88 0.52 4.03 -1.76
C MET A 88 1.35 3.69 -0.51
N ALA A 89 1.29 4.51 0.53
CA ALA A 89 1.94 4.19 1.80
C ALA A 89 1.24 3.03 2.54
N ALA A 90 -0.09 2.95 2.51
CA ALA A 90 -0.87 1.91 3.16
C ALA A 90 -0.79 0.55 2.43
N GLN A 91 -0.42 0.51 1.15
CA GLN A 91 -0.29 -0.72 0.36
C GLN A 91 0.71 -1.75 0.93
N LEU A 92 1.64 -1.35 1.80
CA LEU A 92 2.51 -2.28 2.54
C LEU A 92 1.74 -3.22 3.46
N LEU A 93 0.54 -2.83 3.90
CA LEU A 93 -0.27 -3.56 4.87
C LEU A 93 -1.11 -4.64 4.18
N ARG A 94 -0.48 -5.46 3.30
CA ARG A 94 -1.13 -6.54 2.54
C ARG A 94 -1.40 -7.79 3.38
N PHE A 95 -1.60 -7.62 4.66
CA PHE A 95 -1.96 -8.67 5.61
C PHE A 95 -2.94 -8.12 6.64
N GLY A 96 -3.52 -9.00 7.45
CA GLY A 96 -4.46 -8.59 8.48
C GLY A 96 -5.70 -7.87 7.93
N PRO A 97 -6.15 -6.78 8.56
CA PRO A 97 -7.42 -6.14 8.23
C PRO A 97 -7.59 -5.68 6.79
N LEU A 98 -6.53 -5.20 6.13
CA LEU A 98 -6.63 -4.74 4.74
C LEU A 98 -6.78 -5.89 3.73
N SER A 99 -6.29 -7.09 4.04
CA SER A 99 -6.47 -8.26 3.17
C SER A 99 -7.87 -8.89 3.31
N GLN A 100 -8.64 -8.51 4.33
CA GLN A 100 -9.98 -9.04 4.57
C GLN A 100 -11.02 -8.31 3.72
N GLU A 101 -12.14 -8.98 3.42
CA GLU A 101 -13.31 -8.42 2.75
C GLU A 101 -12.98 -7.73 1.41
N GLN A 102 -11.96 -8.19 0.72
CA GLN A 102 -11.47 -7.60 -0.53
C GLN A 102 -11.17 -6.09 -0.43
N ARG A 103 -10.78 -5.59 0.77
CA ARG A 103 -10.57 -4.15 0.98
C ARG A 103 -9.50 -3.59 0.05
N MET A 104 -8.42 -4.36 -0.23
CA MET A 104 -7.40 -3.95 -1.19
C MET A 104 -8.01 -3.66 -2.56
N ASP A 105 -8.77 -4.60 -3.12
CA ASP A 105 -9.42 -4.46 -4.43
C ASP A 105 -10.54 -3.43 -4.42
N ARG A 106 -11.24 -3.29 -3.30
CA ARG A 106 -12.31 -2.26 -3.15
C ARG A 106 -11.75 -0.84 -3.07
N VAL A 107 -10.52 -0.66 -2.59
CA VAL A 107 -9.81 0.63 -2.66
C VAL A 107 -9.23 0.84 -4.05
N GLU A 108 -8.58 -0.17 -4.62
CA GLU A 108 -7.98 -0.05 -5.94
C GLU A 108 -7.94 -1.38 -6.68
N TYR A 109 -8.92 -1.59 -7.57
CA TYR A 109 -8.97 -2.75 -8.44
C TYR A 109 -8.00 -2.57 -9.62
N TRP A 110 -6.75 -2.93 -9.40
CA TRP A 110 -5.68 -2.83 -10.37
C TRP A 110 -4.61 -3.93 -10.13
N PRO A 111 -3.99 -4.53 -11.17
CA PRO A 111 -4.24 -4.32 -12.60
C PRO A 111 -5.58 -4.90 -13.06
N GLU A 112 -6.26 -4.12 -13.88
CA GLU A 112 -7.58 -4.48 -14.39
C GLU A 112 -7.48 -5.43 -15.57
N ARG A 113 -8.39 -6.41 -15.63
CA ARG A 113 -8.51 -7.32 -16.76
C ARG A 113 -9.74 -6.97 -17.62
N ARG A 114 -9.57 -6.96 -18.95
CA ARG A 114 -10.67 -6.89 -19.95
C ARG A 114 -11.54 -5.62 -19.88
N SER A 115 -11.03 -4.50 -19.41
CA SER A 115 -11.78 -3.22 -19.28
C SER A 115 -13.14 -3.40 -18.60
N ILE A 116 -13.18 -4.15 -17.52
CA ILE A 116 -14.42 -4.44 -16.79
C ILE A 116 -14.96 -3.21 -16.08
N THR A 117 -14.08 -2.34 -15.57
CA THR A 117 -14.43 -1.08 -14.91
C THR A 117 -15.17 -0.16 -15.89
N ASP A 118 -14.61 0.06 -17.08
CA ASP A 118 -15.23 0.92 -18.10
C ASP A 118 -16.63 0.41 -18.48
N LYS A 119 -16.78 -0.90 -18.69
CA LYS A 119 -18.07 -1.52 -19.03
C LYS A 119 -19.10 -1.38 -17.91
N GLN A 120 -18.69 -1.61 -16.66
CA GLN A 120 -19.61 -1.52 -15.53
C GLN A 120 -19.99 -0.08 -15.20
N LEU A 121 -19.05 0.87 -15.27
CA LEU A 121 -19.34 2.29 -15.11
C LEU A 121 -20.31 2.80 -16.19
N ALA A 122 -20.08 2.45 -17.46
CA ALA A 122 -20.99 2.79 -18.55
C ALA A 122 -22.40 2.25 -18.31
N GLY A 123 -22.51 0.99 -17.85
CA GLY A 123 -23.79 0.38 -17.50
C GLY A 123 -24.52 1.10 -16.36
N LEU A 124 -23.81 1.46 -15.29
CA LEU A 124 -24.36 2.20 -14.15
C LEU A 124 -24.86 3.59 -14.56
N VAL A 125 -24.04 4.33 -15.32
CA VAL A 125 -24.36 5.67 -15.79
C VAL A 125 -25.54 5.65 -16.76
N SER A 126 -25.59 4.68 -17.68
CA SER A 126 -26.71 4.51 -18.61
C SER A 126 -28.02 4.17 -17.91
N ALA A 127 -27.99 3.32 -16.89
CA ALA A 127 -29.18 2.95 -16.11
C ALA A 127 -29.67 4.09 -15.20
N ALA A 128 -28.76 4.94 -14.72
CA ALA A 128 -29.01 6.07 -13.81
C ALA A 128 -29.88 5.70 -12.58
N ASP A 129 -29.78 4.46 -12.10
CA ASP A 129 -30.53 3.94 -10.96
C ASP A 129 -29.87 4.35 -9.63
N THR A 130 -30.33 5.44 -9.03
CA THR A 130 -29.79 5.98 -7.78
C THR A 130 -29.96 5.04 -6.58
N SER A 131 -30.85 4.06 -6.63
CA SER A 131 -31.00 3.07 -5.56
C SER A 131 -29.73 2.20 -5.37
N LYS A 132 -28.92 2.06 -6.43
CA LYS A 132 -27.63 1.37 -6.41
C LYS A 132 -26.54 2.13 -5.65
N LEU A 133 -26.75 3.43 -5.40
CA LEU A 133 -25.80 4.30 -4.70
C LEU A 133 -26.08 4.41 -3.19
N ALA A 134 -27.17 3.78 -2.69
CA ALA A 134 -27.42 3.72 -1.25
C ALA A 134 -26.21 3.05 -0.54
N PRO A 135 -25.68 3.58 0.58
CA PRO A 135 -24.40 3.16 1.18
C PRO A 135 -24.27 1.64 1.37
N ASP A 136 -25.28 0.97 1.92
CA ASP A 136 -25.26 -0.48 2.15
C ASP A 136 -25.34 -1.31 0.86
N VAL A 137 -25.93 -0.75 -0.18
CA VAL A 137 -26.01 -1.40 -1.50
C VAL A 137 -24.69 -1.23 -2.23
N PHE A 138 -24.17 0.03 -2.27
CA PHE A 138 -22.92 0.34 -2.96
C PHE A 138 -21.71 -0.34 -2.32
N ALA A 139 -21.72 -0.53 -1.01
CA ALA A 139 -20.70 -1.29 -0.29
C ALA A 139 -20.53 -2.73 -0.80
N ARG A 140 -21.58 -3.32 -1.36
CA ARG A 140 -21.59 -4.67 -1.94
C ARG A 140 -21.54 -4.68 -3.46
N ALA A 141 -21.34 -3.53 -4.09
CA ALA A 141 -21.16 -3.44 -5.53
C ALA A 141 -19.84 -4.13 -5.96
N SER A 142 -19.67 -4.34 -7.25
CA SER A 142 -18.41 -4.86 -7.80
C SER A 142 -17.23 -3.98 -7.38
N VAL A 143 -16.11 -4.59 -7.01
CA VAL A 143 -14.84 -3.90 -6.71
C VAL A 143 -14.41 -2.97 -7.85
N ALA A 144 -14.74 -3.34 -9.09
CA ALA A 144 -14.41 -2.55 -10.26
C ALA A 144 -15.06 -1.15 -10.31
N VAL A 145 -16.09 -0.88 -9.50
CA VAL A 145 -16.81 0.41 -9.51
C VAL A 145 -16.72 1.18 -8.20
N GLN A 146 -15.98 0.64 -7.21
CA GLN A 146 -15.98 1.19 -5.85
C GLN A 146 -14.81 2.11 -5.52
N GLY A 147 -13.66 1.95 -6.17
CA GLY A 147 -12.37 2.46 -5.70
C GLY A 147 -11.76 3.57 -6.56
N LEU A 148 -10.46 3.77 -6.34
CA LEU A 148 -9.66 4.79 -7.04
C LEU A 148 -9.66 4.60 -8.56
N GLY A 149 -9.57 3.36 -9.06
CA GLY A 149 -9.60 3.10 -10.48
C GLY A 149 -10.92 3.49 -11.16
N ALA A 150 -12.06 3.35 -10.47
CA ALA A 150 -13.35 3.82 -10.95
C ALA A 150 -13.46 5.34 -10.89
N LEU A 151 -13.00 5.96 -9.80
CA LEU A 151 -13.02 7.41 -9.65
C LEU A 151 -12.13 8.09 -10.68
N GLU A 152 -10.90 7.57 -10.90
CA GLU A 152 -9.99 8.08 -11.94
C GLU A 152 -10.68 8.15 -13.30
N ARG A 153 -11.36 7.07 -13.72
CA ARG A 153 -12.05 7.04 -15.01
C ARG A 153 -13.16 8.09 -15.11
N LEU A 154 -13.89 8.32 -14.03
CA LEU A 154 -14.98 9.29 -14.04
C LEU A 154 -14.47 10.73 -14.15
N ILE A 155 -13.36 11.08 -13.47
CA ILE A 155 -12.91 12.46 -13.34
C ILE A 155 -11.77 12.84 -14.29
N TYR A 156 -11.16 11.85 -14.99
CA TYR A 156 -10.10 12.07 -15.98
C TYR A 156 -10.50 11.53 -17.38
N GLU A 157 -11.79 11.33 -17.66
CA GLU A 157 -12.27 10.79 -18.92
C GLU A 157 -12.17 11.81 -20.08
N GLY A 158 -11.33 11.52 -21.07
CA GLY A 158 -11.17 12.33 -22.29
C GLY A 158 -10.44 13.67 -22.06
N ASP A 159 -10.46 14.51 -23.09
CA ASP A 159 -9.74 15.80 -23.07
C ASP A 159 -10.45 16.89 -22.23
N ASN A 160 -11.74 16.73 -21.99
CA ASN A 160 -12.55 17.64 -21.19
C ASN A 160 -13.51 16.87 -20.29
N PRO A 161 -13.02 16.34 -19.15
CA PRO A 161 -13.85 15.56 -18.23
C PRO A 161 -15.08 16.30 -17.71
N LEU A 162 -15.00 17.64 -17.57
CA LEU A 162 -16.08 18.45 -17.02
C LEU A 162 -17.38 18.37 -17.87
N GLN A 163 -17.28 18.17 -19.19
CA GLN A 163 -18.44 18.04 -20.06
C GLN A 163 -19.41 16.91 -19.66
N HIS A 164 -18.89 15.84 -19.04
CA HIS A 164 -19.69 14.71 -18.59
C HIS A 164 -20.51 14.98 -17.31
N PHE A 165 -20.30 16.14 -16.68
CA PHE A 165 -20.95 16.55 -15.43
C PHE A 165 -21.78 17.84 -15.58
N ALA A 166 -21.58 18.59 -16.67
CA ALA A 166 -22.11 19.96 -16.83
C ALA A 166 -23.50 20.03 -17.48
N ASP A 167 -23.96 18.94 -18.08
CA ASP A 167 -25.28 18.91 -18.67
C ASP A 167 -26.37 18.58 -17.62
N ALA A 168 -27.64 18.92 -17.95
CA ALA A 168 -28.77 18.64 -17.05
C ALA A 168 -29.34 17.21 -17.25
N SER A 169 -28.57 16.30 -17.85
CA SER A 169 -29.03 14.94 -18.14
C SER A 169 -29.11 14.07 -16.87
N PRO A 170 -29.97 13.04 -16.84
CA PRO A 170 -29.95 12.05 -15.76
C PRO A 170 -28.61 11.35 -15.63
N ALA A 171 -27.86 11.19 -16.71
CA ALA A 171 -26.52 10.57 -16.71
C ALA A 171 -25.49 11.44 -15.99
N ALA A 172 -25.49 12.77 -16.25
CA ALA A 172 -24.60 13.71 -15.54
C ALA A 172 -24.92 13.78 -14.05
N ALA A 173 -26.20 13.88 -13.70
CA ALA A 173 -26.65 13.85 -12.30
C ALA A 173 -26.25 12.55 -11.60
N TYR A 174 -26.36 11.41 -12.30
CA TYR A 174 -25.93 10.12 -11.76
C TYR A 174 -24.41 10.04 -11.59
N ARG A 175 -23.62 10.55 -12.56
CA ARG A 175 -22.14 10.61 -12.45
C ARG A 175 -21.70 11.37 -11.21
N LEU A 176 -22.31 12.54 -10.94
CA LEU A 176 -22.04 13.35 -9.74
C LEU A 176 -22.37 12.57 -8.45
N ALA A 177 -23.50 11.86 -8.44
CA ALA A 177 -23.90 11.04 -7.31
C ALA A 177 -22.97 9.82 -7.13
N LEU A 178 -22.51 9.20 -8.22
CA LEU A 178 -21.59 8.05 -8.21
C LEU A 178 -20.20 8.46 -7.68
N VAL A 179 -19.68 9.63 -8.11
CA VAL A 179 -18.42 10.19 -7.58
C VAL A 179 -18.50 10.36 -6.07
N ALA A 180 -19.61 10.92 -5.55
CA ALA A 180 -19.82 11.08 -4.12
C ALA A 180 -19.92 9.71 -3.41
N ALA A 181 -20.65 8.75 -3.98
CA ALA A 181 -20.79 7.42 -3.40
C ALA A 181 -19.46 6.65 -3.34
N ILE A 182 -18.58 6.81 -4.35
CA ILE A 182 -17.23 6.24 -4.33
C ILE A 182 -16.40 6.87 -3.20
N ALA A 183 -16.42 8.20 -3.08
CA ALA A 183 -15.68 8.91 -2.03
C ALA A 183 -16.14 8.49 -0.62
N ASP A 184 -17.44 8.45 -0.37
CA ASP A 184 -18.04 8.00 0.90
C ASP A 184 -17.64 6.55 1.22
N ASN A 185 -17.66 5.66 0.22
CA ASN A 185 -17.31 4.26 0.40
C ASN A 185 -15.81 4.07 0.69
N LEU A 186 -14.93 4.82 0.03
CA LEU A 186 -13.48 4.82 0.32
C LEU A 186 -13.22 5.30 1.76
N HIS A 187 -13.88 6.36 2.20
CA HIS A 187 -13.76 6.86 3.57
C HIS A 187 -14.26 5.84 4.59
N ARG A 188 -15.37 5.14 4.30
CA ARG A 188 -15.86 4.05 5.16
C ARG A 188 -14.85 2.91 5.26
N ILE A 189 -14.28 2.45 4.15
CA ILE A 189 -13.26 1.38 4.13
C ILE A 189 -12.02 1.81 4.92
N ALA A 190 -11.57 3.06 4.78
CA ALA A 190 -10.43 3.59 5.51
C ALA A 190 -10.65 3.59 7.04
N ASN A 191 -11.85 4.01 7.49
CA ASN A 191 -12.22 4.00 8.91
C ASN A 191 -12.31 2.58 9.47
N GLU A 192 -12.94 1.66 8.75
CA GLU A 192 -13.03 0.24 9.14
C GLU A 192 -11.63 -0.36 9.26
N ALA A 193 -10.75 -0.15 8.28
CA ALA A 193 -9.39 -0.65 8.30
C ALA A 193 -8.57 -0.09 9.48
N LEU A 194 -8.71 1.21 9.78
CA LEU A 194 -8.05 1.82 10.92
C LEU A 194 -8.55 1.25 12.25
N ALA A 195 -9.86 1.10 12.42
CA ALA A 195 -10.46 0.54 13.64
C ALA A 195 -10.00 -0.91 13.87
N ASP A 196 -9.99 -1.72 12.83
CA ASP A 196 -9.55 -3.11 12.90
C ASP A 196 -8.06 -3.23 13.19
N TRP A 197 -7.22 -2.34 12.64
CA TRP A 197 -5.78 -2.29 12.96
C TRP A 197 -5.51 -1.86 14.41
N GLN A 198 -6.28 -0.90 14.94
CA GLN A 198 -6.20 -0.50 16.35
C GLN A 198 -6.61 -1.65 17.28
N ALA A 199 -7.60 -2.45 16.88
CA ALA A 199 -8.01 -3.65 17.61
C ALA A 199 -6.98 -4.80 17.50
N LEU A 200 -6.22 -4.86 16.40
CA LEU A 200 -5.19 -5.86 16.15
C LEU A 200 -3.88 -5.56 16.90
N GLU A 201 -3.52 -4.29 17.09
CA GLU A 201 -2.24 -3.86 17.69
C GLU A 201 -1.86 -4.63 18.97
N PRO A 202 -2.70 -4.71 20.03
CA PRO A 202 -2.34 -5.42 21.26
C PRO A 202 -2.22 -6.94 21.08
N LYS A 203 -2.82 -7.50 20.04
CA LYS A 203 -2.80 -8.92 19.72
C LYS A 203 -1.55 -9.27 18.90
N LEU A 204 -1.16 -8.40 17.98
CA LEU A 204 -0.02 -8.61 17.08
C LEU A 204 1.29 -8.81 17.86
N ALA A 205 1.47 -8.09 18.96
CA ALA A 205 2.61 -8.24 19.86
C ALA A 205 2.67 -9.63 20.54
N LYS A 206 1.52 -10.25 20.79
CA LYS A 206 1.42 -11.54 21.50
C LYS A 206 1.42 -12.76 20.58
N GLY A 207 1.36 -12.54 19.26
CA GLY A 207 0.92 -13.55 18.33
C GLY A 207 -0.60 -13.63 18.40
N ASP A 208 -1.30 -13.23 17.34
CA ASP A 208 -2.75 -13.20 17.35
C ASP A 208 -3.33 -14.61 17.29
N GLN A 209 -4.00 -15.03 18.36
CA GLN A 209 -4.76 -16.27 18.38
C GLN A 209 -6.05 -16.22 17.54
N ALA A 210 -6.41 -15.09 16.97
CA ALA A 210 -7.60 -14.92 16.13
C ALA A 210 -7.40 -15.27 14.65
N GLY A 211 -6.33 -16.01 14.30
CA GLY A 211 -6.13 -16.60 12.98
C GLY A 211 -5.15 -15.89 12.05
N LEU A 212 -4.52 -14.78 12.50
CA LEU A 212 -3.49 -14.10 11.71
C LEU A 212 -2.12 -14.75 11.88
N ALA A 213 -1.72 -15.03 13.13
CA ALA A 213 -0.45 -15.67 13.49
C ALA A 213 -0.54 -16.30 14.88
N ALA A 214 0.07 -17.47 15.09
CA ALA A 214 0.07 -18.15 16.38
C ALA A 214 1.19 -17.65 17.31
N THR A 215 2.22 -17.03 16.75
CA THR A 215 3.40 -16.58 17.50
C THR A 215 3.86 -15.19 17.02
N PRO A 216 4.62 -14.43 17.85
CA PRO A 216 5.20 -13.16 17.41
C PRO A 216 6.12 -13.28 16.18
N VAL A 217 6.83 -14.40 16.03
CA VAL A 217 7.70 -14.65 14.87
C VAL A 217 6.87 -14.79 13.59
N GLU A 218 5.78 -15.54 13.64
CA GLU A 218 4.86 -15.68 12.51
C GLU A 218 4.20 -14.35 12.15
N ALA A 219 3.81 -13.54 13.14
CA ALA A 219 3.28 -12.19 12.89
C ALA A 219 4.32 -11.31 12.17
N THR A 220 5.59 -11.35 12.61
CA THR A 220 6.68 -10.66 11.89
C THR A 220 6.85 -11.20 10.47
N GLY A 221 6.71 -12.51 10.28
CA GLY A 221 6.71 -13.16 8.96
C GLY A 221 5.59 -12.64 8.05
N GLN A 222 4.38 -12.47 8.57
CA GLN A 222 3.24 -11.89 7.83
C GLN A 222 3.49 -10.43 7.43
N ILE A 223 4.03 -9.61 8.36
CA ILE A 223 4.44 -8.23 8.06
C ILE A 223 5.44 -8.23 6.91
N TYR A 224 6.44 -9.10 6.98
CA TYR A 224 7.49 -9.18 5.96
C TYR A 224 6.97 -9.70 4.61
N ALA A 225 6.08 -10.68 4.61
CA ALA A 225 5.43 -11.19 3.40
C ALA A 225 4.64 -10.09 2.68
N GLY A 226 3.90 -9.24 3.42
CA GLY A 226 3.22 -8.08 2.86
C GLY A 226 4.16 -7.09 2.17
N LEU A 227 5.34 -6.87 2.74
CA LEU A 227 6.39 -6.04 2.16
C LEU A 227 6.94 -6.67 0.85
N LEU A 228 7.23 -7.97 0.85
CA LEU A 228 7.71 -8.66 -0.36
C LEU A 228 6.66 -8.68 -1.46
N THR A 229 5.39 -8.92 -1.12
CA THR A 229 4.28 -8.85 -2.07
C THR A 229 4.18 -7.46 -2.70
N THR A 230 4.35 -6.39 -1.91
CA THR A 230 4.36 -5.02 -2.43
C THR A 230 5.54 -4.81 -3.38
N MET A 231 6.74 -5.28 -3.05
CA MET A 231 7.90 -5.22 -3.95
C MET A 231 7.64 -5.95 -5.26
N GLN A 232 7.06 -7.14 -5.20
CA GLN A 232 6.69 -7.91 -6.39
C GLN A 232 5.68 -7.16 -7.26
N ILE A 233 4.66 -6.55 -6.67
CA ILE A 233 3.69 -5.72 -7.40
C ILE A 233 4.36 -4.52 -8.07
N ILE A 234 5.28 -3.83 -7.38
CA ILE A 234 6.01 -2.71 -7.99
C ILE A 234 6.82 -3.19 -9.18
N ALA A 235 7.60 -4.28 -9.02
CA ALA A 235 8.47 -4.78 -10.06
C ALA A 235 7.68 -5.37 -11.23
N ASP A 236 6.79 -6.31 -10.97
CA ASP A 236 6.19 -7.13 -12.01
C ASP A 236 4.94 -6.48 -12.62
N GLN A 237 4.16 -5.76 -11.80
CA GLN A 237 2.90 -5.18 -12.26
C GLN A 237 3.01 -3.69 -12.57
N LYS A 238 3.58 -2.85 -11.65
CA LYS A 238 3.63 -1.40 -11.90
C LYS A 238 4.64 -1.02 -12.98
N ILE A 239 5.74 -1.77 -13.11
CA ILE A 239 6.76 -1.54 -14.14
C ILE A 239 6.77 -2.63 -15.20
N GLY A 240 6.89 -3.90 -14.82
CA GLY A 240 7.08 -5.01 -15.78
C GLY A 240 5.93 -5.15 -16.77
N LEU A 241 4.68 -4.99 -16.29
CA LEU A 241 3.49 -5.13 -17.12
C LEU A 241 3.37 -4.01 -18.18
N PRO A 242 3.48 -2.69 -17.84
CA PRO A 242 3.51 -1.63 -18.85
C PRO A 242 4.71 -1.69 -19.78
N LEU A 243 5.89 -2.04 -19.26
CA LEU A 243 7.13 -2.10 -20.01
C LEU A 243 7.08 -3.19 -21.10
N GLY A 244 6.53 -4.37 -20.75
CA GLY A 244 6.58 -5.54 -21.63
C GLY A 244 8.00 -6.05 -21.86
N LYS A 245 8.14 -7.19 -22.54
CA LYS A 245 9.45 -7.78 -22.85
C LYS A 245 10.25 -6.96 -23.85
N ASP A 246 9.56 -6.30 -24.76
CA ASP A 246 10.11 -5.40 -25.78
C ASP A 246 9.11 -4.30 -26.10
N ILE A 247 9.49 -3.31 -26.92
CA ILE A 247 8.66 -2.15 -27.22
C ILE A 247 7.34 -2.52 -27.93
N ASN A 248 7.32 -3.59 -28.74
CA ASN A 248 6.11 -4.02 -29.45
C ASN A 248 5.12 -4.69 -28.51
N LEU A 249 5.56 -5.13 -27.34
CA LEU A 249 4.77 -5.73 -26.29
C LEU A 249 4.50 -4.77 -25.12
N ALA A 250 4.92 -3.51 -25.24
CA ALA A 250 4.61 -2.48 -24.26
C ALA A 250 3.09 -2.28 -24.12
N LYS A 251 2.63 -2.04 -22.89
CA LYS A 251 1.21 -1.83 -22.56
C LYS A 251 1.03 -0.53 -21.76
N PRO A 252 1.25 0.65 -22.39
CA PRO A 252 1.25 1.94 -21.73
C PRO A 252 0.01 2.17 -20.84
N ASN A 253 -1.16 1.82 -21.35
CA ASN A 253 -2.45 2.01 -20.68
C ASN A 253 -2.74 1.01 -19.54
N GLN A 254 -1.79 0.12 -19.24
CA GLN A 254 -1.83 -0.74 -18.07
C GLN A 254 -0.99 -0.21 -16.90
N ALA A 255 -0.34 0.94 -17.06
CA ALA A 255 0.30 1.63 -15.94
C ALA A 255 -0.76 2.08 -14.91
N GLU A 256 -0.44 1.93 -13.62
CA GLU A 256 -1.37 2.32 -12.54
C GLU A 256 -1.68 3.81 -12.59
N GLN A 257 -2.95 4.19 -12.52
CA GLN A 257 -3.44 5.58 -12.54
C GLN A 257 -2.81 6.43 -13.67
N TRP A 258 -2.69 5.84 -14.85
CA TRP A 258 -2.05 6.47 -16.00
C TRP A 258 -2.84 7.69 -16.54
N ARG A 259 -4.18 7.68 -16.42
CA ARG A 259 -5.03 8.82 -16.83
C ARG A 259 -4.78 10.05 -15.97
N ALA A 260 -4.54 9.84 -14.70
CA ALA A 260 -4.17 10.89 -13.74
C ALA A 260 -2.69 11.28 -13.79
N GLY A 261 -1.88 10.62 -14.65
CA GLY A 261 -0.43 10.88 -14.77
C GLY A 261 0.39 10.48 -13.54
N ARG A 262 -0.13 9.58 -12.67
CA ARG A 262 0.44 9.33 -11.34
C ARG A 262 1.37 8.12 -11.25
N SER A 263 1.52 7.34 -12.30
CA SER A 263 2.19 6.02 -12.24
C SER A 263 3.58 6.08 -11.59
N LEU A 264 4.45 7.01 -11.99
CA LEU A 264 5.79 7.16 -11.40
C LEU A 264 5.75 7.69 -9.97
N GLN A 265 4.83 8.62 -9.67
CA GLN A 265 4.62 9.14 -8.31
C GLN A 265 4.19 8.01 -7.36
N ASN A 266 3.25 7.17 -7.77
CA ASN A 266 2.77 6.04 -7.00
C ASN A 266 3.91 5.07 -6.65
N ILE A 267 4.76 4.75 -7.63
CA ILE A 267 5.94 3.90 -7.43
C ILE A 267 6.93 4.57 -6.44
N ALA A 268 7.18 5.87 -6.60
CA ALA A 268 8.06 6.60 -5.69
C ALA A 268 7.59 6.53 -4.24
N LEU A 269 6.29 6.70 -4.01
CA LEU A 269 5.67 6.64 -2.67
C LEU A 269 5.69 5.23 -2.08
N ASN A 270 5.41 4.20 -2.88
CA ASN A 270 5.57 2.82 -2.43
C ASN A 270 7.02 2.53 -2.00
N LEU A 271 8.01 2.93 -2.79
CA LEU A 271 9.43 2.73 -2.46
C LEU A 271 9.85 3.51 -1.23
N ALA A 272 9.35 4.74 -1.04
CA ALA A 272 9.61 5.54 0.15
C ALA A 272 9.03 4.87 1.41
N ALA A 273 7.79 4.36 1.34
CA ALA A 273 7.17 3.64 2.44
C ALA A 273 7.91 2.33 2.76
N MET A 274 8.32 1.58 1.74
CA MET A 274 9.12 0.36 1.91
C MET A 274 10.48 0.67 2.55
N ARG A 275 11.18 1.69 2.04
CA ARG A 275 12.47 2.12 2.62
C ARG A 275 12.31 2.46 4.09
N HIS A 276 11.27 3.21 4.43
CA HIS A 276 10.96 3.56 5.82
C HIS A 276 10.72 2.31 6.69
N ALA A 277 9.92 1.36 6.21
CA ALA A 277 9.66 0.12 6.94
C ALA A 277 10.90 -0.77 7.10
N VAL A 278 11.87 -0.69 6.19
CA VAL A 278 13.05 -1.59 6.17
C VAL A 278 14.27 -0.95 6.82
N THR A 279 14.59 0.31 6.51
CA THR A 279 15.80 1.03 6.93
C THR A 279 15.53 2.28 7.76
N GLY A 280 14.28 2.51 8.17
CA GLY A 280 13.88 3.63 9.02
C GLY A 280 14.44 3.51 10.45
N ASN A 281 14.43 4.63 11.16
CA ASN A 281 14.95 4.71 12.55
C ASN A 281 13.91 4.33 13.62
N ASP A 282 12.67 4.03 13.22
CA ASP A 282 11.60 3.65 14.14
C ASP A 282 11.80 2.24 14.69
N ALA A 283 11.35 2.00 15.90
CA ALA A 283 11.40 0.66 16.51
C ALA A 283 10.59 -0.37 15.71
N GLY A 284 9.60 0.07 14.95
CA GLY A 284 8.80 -0.74 14.01
C GLY A 284 9.46 -0.97 12.66
N SER A 285 10.66 -0.42 12.40
CA SER A 285 11.45 -0.73 11.21
C SER A 285 12.23 -2.03 11.36
N PHE A 286 12.37 -2.78 10.26
CA PHE A 286 13.22 -3.99 10.21
C PHE A 286 14.70 -3.69 10.46
N ALA A 287 15.16 -2.44 10.36
CA ALA A 287 16.49 -2.03 10.79
C ALA A 287 16.81 -2.44 12.23
N SER A 288 15.81 -2.52 13.11
CA SER A 288 15.96 -3.00 14.48
C SER A 288 16.52 -4.44 14.59
N PHE A 289 16.40 -5.26 13.54
CA PHE A 289 16.96 -6.61 13.44
C PHE A 289 18.34 -6.63 12.78
N LEU A 290 18.72 -5.57 12.08
CA LEU A 290 19.92 -5.53 11.23
C LEU A 290 21.16 -5.01 11.97
N GLY A 291 21.01 -4.40 13.12
CA GLY A 291 22.03 -3.66 13.88
C GLY A 291 23.47 -4.17 13.72
N GLY A 292 24.32 -3.38 13.05
CA GLY A 292 25.72 -3.68 12.80
C GLY A 292 25.98 -4.71 11.69
N LYS A 293 24.95 -5.18 10.97
CA LYS A 293 25.12 -6.06 9.83
C LYS A 293 25.35 -5.24 8.56
N ASP A 294 26.18 -5.74 7.66
CA ASP A 294 26.56 -5.15 6.36
C ASP A 294 25.38 -4.97 5.37
N ILE A 295 24.29 -5.72 5.59
CA ILE A 295 23.11 -5.67 4.73
C ILE A 295 22.38 -4.31 4.77
N GLU A 296 22.35 -3.64 5.92
CA GLU A 296 21.61 -2.36 6.09
C GLU A 296 22.20 -1.23 5.22
N PRO A 297 23.52 -0.91 5.25
CA PRO A 297 24.09 0.10 4.38
C PRO A 297 23.97 -0.26 2.88
N ARG A 298 24.08 -1.55 2.53
CA ARG A 298 23.92 -2.01 1.13
C ARG A 298 22.50 -1.82 0.64
N LEU A 299 21.52 -2.17 1.45
CA LEU A 299 20.11 -1.99 1.14
C LEU A 299 19.74 -0.49 1.04
N SER A 300 20.25 0.34 1.95
CA SER A 300 20.08 1.79 1.88
C SER A 300 20.64 2.38 0.58
N ALA A 301 21.85 1.98 0.19
CA ALA A 301 22.47 2.38 -1.07
C ALA A 301 21.67 1.89 -2.30
N ALA A 302 21.15 0.67 -2.26
CA ALA A 302 20.30 0.13 -3.33
C ALA A 302 19.00 0.94 -3.50
N PHE A 303 18.35 1.34 -2.40
CA PHE A 303 17.19 2.25 -2.46
C PHE A 303 17.55 3.63 -3.01
N ASP A 304 18.71 4.19 -2.64
CA ASP A 304 19.17 5.47 -3.17
C ASP A 304 19.42 5.41 -4.68
N ASP A 305 20.04 4.35 -5.17
CA ASP A 305 20.27 4.13 -6.60
C ASP A 305 18.96 3.90 -7.36
N CYS A 306 18.03 3.15 -6.76
CA CYS A 306 16.70 2.94 -7.30
C CYS A 306 15.94 4.28 -7.41
N HIS A 307 15.98 5.11 -6.36
CA HIS A 307 15.35 6.44 -6.38
C HIS A 307 15.96 7.37 -7.43
N LYS A 308 17.29 7.40 -7.57
CA LYS A 308 17.97 8.18 -8.62
C LYS A 308 17.56 7.72 -10.03
N ALA A 309 17.49 6.42 -10.26
CA ALA A 309 17.06 5.87 -11.54
C ALA A 309 15.60 6.20 -11.87
N LEU A 310 14.69 6.13 -10.87
CA LEU A 310 13.30 6.54 -11.03
C LEU A 310 13.18 8.03 -11.37
N ALA A 311 13.93 8.88 -10.68
CA ALA A 311 13.95 10.34 -10.91
C ALA A 311 14.57 10.74 -12.28
N ALA A 312 15.31 9.84 -12.92
CA ALA A 312 15.85 10.05 -14.26
C ALA A 312 14.78 9.93 -15.36
N ILE A 313 13.69 9.22 -15.13
CA ILE A 313 12.57 9.09 -16.06
C ILE A 313 11.83 10.43 -16.10
N LYS A 314 11.89 11.13 -17.24
CA LYS A 314 11.34 12.48 -17.38
C LYS A 314 9.95 12.54 -18.00
N GLN A 315 9.60 11.52 -18.75
CA GLN A 315 8.29 11.39 -19.38
C GLN A 315 7.32 10.66 -18.43
N PRO A 316 6.00 10.88 -18.55
CA PRO A 316 5.03 9.98 -17.91
C PRO A 316 5.30 8.53 -18.28
N LEU A 317 5.05 7.60 -17.37
CA LEU A 317 5.37 6.18 -17.57
C LEU A 317 4.77 5.59 -18.85
N PRO A 318 3.49 5.88 -19.23
CA PRO A 318 2.93 5.41 -20.49
C PRO A 318 3.72 5.84 -21.73
N GLU A 319 4.18 7.08 -21.75
CA GLU A 319 4.99 7.64 -22.82
C GLU A 319 6.39 7.04 -22.82
N ALA A 320 7.02 6.95 -21.65
CA ALA A 320 8.36 6.43 -21.49
C ALA A 320 8.49 4.97 -21.96
N VAL A 321 7.53 4.10 -21.65
CA VAL A 321 7.58 2.67 -22.07
C VAL A 321 7.34 2.47 -23.56
N ALA A 322 6.68 3.44 -24.22
CA ALA A 322 6.40 3.44 -25.65
C ALA A 322 7.46 4.19 -26.46
N ASP A 323 8.37 4.91 -25.82
CA ASP A 323 9.47 5.64 -26.46
C ASP A 323 10.54 4.65 -26.98
N ASP A 324 10.90 4.77 -28.25
CA ASP A 324 11.91 3.94 -28.90
C ASP A 324 13.36 4.40 -28.63
N LYS A 325 13.54 5.48 -27.85
CA LYS A 325 14.85 6.10 -27.57
C LYS A 325 15.17 6.06 -26.08
N ASP A 326 15.18 7.26 -25.47
CA ASP A 326 15.72 7.45 -24.12
C ASP A 326 14.74 7.04 -23.01
N GLY A 327 13.43 7.24 -23.22
CA GLY A 327 12.41 7.01 -22.19
C GLY A 327 12.38 5.55 -21.74
N ARG A 328 12.28 4.63 -22.68
CA ARG A 328 12.27 3.20 -22.39
C ARG A 328 13.57 2.73 -21.72
N GLN A 329 14.71 3.20 -22.20
CA GLN A 329 16.00 2.86 -21.60
C GLN A 329 16.10 3.31 -20.13
N GLN A 330 15.56 4.49 -19.80
CA GLN A 330 15.49 4.96 -18.42
C GLN A 330 14.60 4.05 -17.54
N VAL A 331 13.45 3.60 -18.06
CA VAL A 331 12.58 2.66 -17.36
C VAL A 331 13.25 1.30 -17.15
N GLU A 332 13.95 0.78 -18.18
CA GLU A 332 14.70 -0.46 -18.07
C GLU A 332 15.84 -0.37 -17.04
N MET A 333 16.56 0.76 -17.02
CA MET A 333 17.59 0.99 -16.00
C MET A 333 16.99 1.06 -14.58
N PHE A 334 15.86 1.74 -14.41
CA PHE A 334 15.14 1.74 -13.15
C PHE A 334 14.72 0.32 -12.75
N TYR A 335 14.18 -0.47 -13.68
CA TYR A 335 13.77 -1.85 -13.42
C TYR A 335 14.95 -2.73 -12.95
N VAL A 336 16.14 -2.55 -13.52
CA VAL A 336 17.37 -3.24 -13.06
C VAL A 336 17.70 -2.85 -11.61
N LYS A 337 17.66 -1.54 -11.28
CA LYS A 337 17.95 -1.08 -9.91
C LYS A 337 16.88 -1.55 -8.90
N LEU A 338 15.63 -1.59 -9.31
CA LEU A 338 14.54 -2.12 -8.49
C LEU A 338 14.74 -3.61 -8.17
N ASN A 339 15.19 -4.41 -9.14
CA ASN A 339 15.48 -5.82 -8.93
C ASN A 339 16.64 -6.05 -7.95
N LEU A 340 17.64 -5.18 -7.91
CA LEU A 340 18.70 -5.26 -6.88
C LEU A 340 18.15 -5.10 -5.48
N VAL A 341 17.21 -4.15 -5.26
CA VAL A 341 16.52 -4.02 -3.98
C VAL A 341 15.73 -5.29 -3.67
N ARG A 342 14.96 -5.80 -4.65
CA ARG A 342 14.18 -7.03 -4.51
C ARG A 342 15.05 -8.23 -4.11
N ASP A 343 16.20 -8.40 -4.74
CA ASP A 343 17.10 -9.52 -4.46
C ASP A 343 17.62 -9.48 -3.02
N ILE A 344 18.03 -8.33 -2.51
CA ILE A 344 18.45 -8.18 -1.11
C ILE A 344 17.29 -8.52 -0.16
N LEU A 345 16.10 -7.99 -0.44
CA LEU A 345 14.91 -8.25 0.37
C LEU A 345 14.50 -9.73 0.37
N THR A 346 14.62 -10.42 -0.76
CA THR A 346 14.16 -11.81 -0.87
C THR A 346 15.21 -12.84 -0.41
N GLN A 347 16.49 -12.59 -0.69
CA GLN A 347 17.53 -13.60 -0.51
C GLN A 347 18.33 -13.44 0.78
N GLU A 348 18.55 -12.20 1.24
CA GLU A 348 19.46 -11.94 2.35
C GLU A 348 18.72 -11.56 3.64
N MET A 349 17.72 -10.70 3.54
CA MET A 349 17.03 -10.19 4.73
C MET A 349 16.32 -11.25 5.57
N PRO A 350 15.63 -12.27 5.02
CA PRO A 350 14.95 -13.26 5.85
C PRO A 350 15.88 -13.96 6.84
N GLY A 351 17.07 -14.36 6.38
CA GLY A 351 18.11 -14.92 7.25
C GLY A 351 18.64 -13.92 8.27
N ALA A 352 18.75 -12.64 7.90
CA ALA A 352 19.23 -11.59 8.79
C ALA A 352 18.25 -11.28 9.93
N ILE A 353 16.95 -11.32 9.67
CA ILE A 353 15.90 -11.08 10.67
C ILE A 353 15.46 -12.36 11.39
N GLY A 354 15.90 -13.53 10.91
CA GLY A 354 15.63 -14.82 11.56
C GLY A 354 14.22 -15.34 11.34
N ILE A 355 13.63 -15.09 10.17
CA ILE A 355 12.34 -15.64 9.78
C ILE A 355 12.48 -16.62 8.61
N THR A 356 11.53 -17.56 8.52
CA THR A 356 11.37 -18.42 7.36
C THR A 356 10.19 -17.89 6.55
N LEU A 357 10.41 -17.65 5.26
CA LEU A 357 9.34 -17.20 4.37
C LEU A 357 8.42 -18.38 4.07
N GLY A 358 7.11 -18.18 4.24
CA GLY A 358 6.08 -19.01 3.62
C GLY A 358 5.83 -18.55 2.17
N PHE A 359 4.93 -19.24 1.45
CA PHE A 359 4.44 -18.77 0.16
C PHE A 359 3.68 -17.46 0.35
N ASN A 360 3.83 -16.51 -0.58
CA ASN A 360 3.02 -15.29 -0.60
C ASN A 360 1.77 -15.49 -1.48
N ASP A 361 0.81 -14.58 -1.39
CA ASP A 361 -0.48 -14.66 -2.10
C ASP A 361 -0.32 -14.65 -3.64
N LEU A 362 0.85 -14.32 -4.18
CA LEU A 362 1.15 -14.26 -5.61
C LEU A 362 1.90 -15.50 -6.11
N ASP A 363 2.40 -16.37 -5.21
CA ASP A 363 3.16 -17.56 -5.59
C ASP A 363 2.26 -18.74 -6.06
N GLY A 364 0.95 -18.61 -5.91
CA GLY A 364 0.00 -19.74 -6.01
C GLY A 364 -0.77 -19.87 -7.31
N ASP A 365 -0.91 -18.85 -8.17
CA ASP A 365 -1.90 -18.93 -9.26
C ASP A 365 -1.44 -18.33 -10.58
N GLY A 366 -0.52 -19.03 -11.19
CA GLY A 366 -0.30 -19.00 -12.64
C GLY A 366 -1.05 -20.13 -13.34
N ALA A 367 -2.37 -20.27 -13.09
CA ALA A 367 -3.18 -21.23 -13.85
C ALA A 367 -4.38 -20.54 -14.51
#